data_7699c3e0734440c99ef8a28eb984014e
#
_entry.id   7699c3e0734440c99ef8a28eb984014e
#
_cell.length_a   1.000
_cell.length_b   1.000
_cell.length_c   1.000
_cell.angle_alpha   90.00
_cell.angle_beta   90.00
_cell.angle_gamma   90.00
#
_symmetry.space_group_name_H-M   'P 1'
#
loop_
_entity.id
_entity.type
_entity.pdbx_description
1 polymer ?
#
loop_
_entity_poly.entity_id
_entity_poly.type
_entity_poly.pdbx_seq_one_letter_code
_entity_poly.pdbx_strand_id
1 'polypeptide(L)'
;FIIATTNLYEDGLLRDEYYEKVKANAEEIEKIIDYDRDYYFDYFALTTLFRAYLLQSNNKTAERPQDLWMRVALCVSGDKFDFYQVKKTYDSLSQGFYTHATPTLFNSGLKMQQLSSCFLIGMEDDSIEGIFNTVKDCALISKTAGGIGLHAHNIRGGGSRIKSTNGKSNGLIPFLKIFNETARSVDQGGGKRKGSFAVYLEPWHADIEAFLELRKNTGAEEFRARDLFYALWIPDLFMERVEEDADWTLMSEHECPGLSDTYGKEFVDLYTKYENEMPDLKRIKARALMSKIIEAQIETGQPYMLYKDAVNNKSNQKNIGVIKSSNLCAEIVELSLIHI
;
A
#
# COMPACT_ATOMS: atom_id res chain seq x y z
N PHE A 1 -29.16 16.43 8.58
CA PHE A 1 -28.56 15.56 7.54
C PHE A 1 -29.01 15.97 6.14
N ILE A 2 -30.32 16.06 5.85
CA ILE A 2 -30.85 16.32 4.50
C ILE A 2 -30.34 17.64 3.92
N ILE A 3 -30.32 18.72 4.70
CA ILE A 3 -29.82 20.03 4.26
C ILE A 3 -28.33 19.94 3.90
N ALA A 4 -27.52 19.27 4.73
CA ALA A 4 -26.10 19.06 4.45
C ALA A 4 -25.89 18.27 3.14
N THR A 5 -26.64 17.18 2.96
CA THR A 5 -26.60 16.37 1.75
C THR A 5 -27.02 17.17 0.50
N THR A 6 -28.06 17.99 0.60
CA THR A 6 -28.49 18.84 -0.54
C THR A 6 -27.40 19.84 -0.92
N ASN A 7 -26.81 20.55 0.02
CA ASN A 7 -25.72 21.49 -0.23
C ASN A 7 -24.51 20.82 -0.90
N LEU A 8 -24.12 19.60 -0.41
CA LEU A 8 -23.02 18.83 -0.99
C LEU A 8 -23.33 18.34 -2.40
N TYR A 9 -24.58 18.01 -2.67
CA TYR A 9 -25.01 17.62 -4.02
C TYR A 9 -24.99 18.81 -5.00
N GLU A 10 -25.52 19.98 -4.59
CA GLU A 10 -25.50 21.22 -5.38
C GLU A 10 -24.07 21.69 -5.68
N ASP A 11 -23.11 21.47 -4.77
CA ASP A 11 -21.68 21.68 -4.99
C ASP A 11 -21.06 20.63 -5.94
N GLY A 12 -21.82 19.65 -6.40
CA GLY A 12 -21.38 18.64 -7.35
C GLY A 12 -20.49 17.55 -6.76
N LEU A 13 -20.46 17.37 -5.44
CA LEU A 13 -19.63 16.38 -4.75
C LEU A 13 -20.26 14.99 -4.75
N LEU A 14 -21.57 14.90 -4.54
CA LEU A 14 -22.28 13.63 -4.40
C LEU A 14 -22.73 13.09 -5.77
N ARG A 15 -22.83 11.77 -5.86
CA ARG A 15 -23.39 11.08 -7.02
C ARG A 15 -24.91 11.12 -7.01
N ASP A 16 -25.51 11.11 -8.18
CA ASP A 16 -26.96 11.28 -8.37
C ASP A 16 -27.76 10.17 -7.69
N GLU A 17 -27.37 8.91 -7.84
CA GLU A 17 -28.06 7.78 -7.25
C GLU A 17 -28.09 7.83 -5.71
N TYR A 18 -26.98 8.32 -5.11
CA TYR A 18 -26.91 8.50 -3.66
C TYR A 18 -27.88 9.60 -3.21
N TYR A 19 -27.88 10.75 -3.89
CA TYR A 19 -28.74 11.87 -3.56
C TYR A 19 -30.23 11.53 -3.72
N GLU A 20 -30.61 10.89 -4.81
CA GLU A 20 -32.01 10.47 -5.03
C GLU A 20 -32.46 9.43 -3.98
N LYS A 21 -31.58 8.50 -3.58
CA LYS A 21 -31.88 7.58 -2.47
C LYS A 21 -32.14 8.33 -1.16
N VAL A 22 -31.32 9.30 -0.82
CA VAL A 22 -31.49 10.13 0.40
C VAL A 22 -32.79 10.92 0.34
N LYS A 23 -33.06 11.59 -0.78
CA LYS A 23 -34.23 12.43 -0.98
C LYS A 23 -35.53 11.61 -0.89
N ALA A 24 -35.57 10.44 -1.51
CA ALA A 24 -36.74 9.57 -1.49
C ALA A 24 -37.09 9.00 -0.10
N ASN A 25 -36.12 8.94 0.82
CA ASN A 25 -36.27 8.32 2.15
C ASN A 25 -35.94 9.30 3.30
N ALA A 26 -36.04 10.61 3.05
CA ALA A 26 -35.60 11.65 3.97
C ALA A 26 -36.21 11.54 5.37
N GLU A 27 -37.53 11.34 5.46
CA GLU A 27 -38.24 11.22 6.75
C GLU A 27 -37.81 10.00 7.56
N GLU A 28 -37.54 8.90 6.88
CA GLU A 28 -37.09 7.65 7.52
C GLU A 28 -35.64 7.78 8.04
N ILE A 29 -34.78 8.43 7.25
CA ILE A 29 -33.38 8.67 7.61
C ILE A 29 -33.28 9.58 8.83
N GLU A 30 -34.04 10.69 8.89
CA GLU A 30 -34.04 11.60 10.02
C GLU A 30 -34.52 10.94 11.33
N LYS A 31 -35.36 9.91 11.27
CA LYS A 31 -35.77 9.13 12.45
C LYS A 31 -34.64 8.23 13.00
N ILE A 32 -33.64 7.92 12.19
CA ILE A 32 -32.51 7.06 12.60
C ILE A 32 -31.44 7.87 13.32
N ILE A 33 -31.20 9.11 12.89
CA ILE A 33 -30.06 9.91 13.35
C ILE A 33 -30.27 10.41 14.77
N ASP A 34 -29.28 10.15 15.61
CA ASP A 34 -29.20 10.60 16.99
C ASP A 34 -28.03 11.58 17.17
N TYR A 35 -28.31 12.86 17.07
CA TYR A 35 -27.30 13.91 17.16
C TYR A 35 -26.70 14.09 18.56
N ASP A 36 -27.30 13.56 19.60
CA ASP A 36 -26.75 13.62 20.96
C ASP A 36 -25.47 12.78 21.06
N ARG A 37 -25.28 11.81 20.17
CA ARG A 37 -24.05 11.01 20.07
C ARG A 37 -22.83 11.83 19.60
N ASP A 38 -23.00 13.05 19.07
CA ASP A 38 -21.88 13.95 18.80
C ASP A 38 -21.11 14.31 20.08
N TYR A 39 -21.77 14.28 21.25
CA TYR A 39 -21.15 14.56 22.55
C TYR A 39 -20.30 13.39 23.11
N TYR A 40 -20.26 12.23 22.43
CA TYR A 40 -19.38 11.12 22.81
C TYR A 40 -17.93 11.36 22.39
N PHE A 41 -17.68 12.31 21.47
CA PHE A 41 -16.34 12.65 21.01
C PHE A 41 -15.65 13.62 21.96
N ASP A 42 -14.41 13.31 22.32
CA ASP A 42 -13.54 14.27 22.97
C ASP A 42 -13.05 15.35 21.99
N TYR A 43 -12.35 16.35 22.53
CA TYR A 43 -11.82 17.46 21.72
C TYR A 43 -10.88 16.99 20.61
N PHE A 44 -10.03 16.00 20.89
CA PHE A 44 -9.06 15.49 19.93
C PHE A 44 -9.76 14.76 18.77
N ALA A 45 -10.69 13.86 19.09
CA ALA A 45 -11.48 13.14 18.10
C ALA A 45 -12.30 14.09 17.23
N LEU A 46 -12.98 15.04 17.84
CA LEU A 46 -13.80 16.03 17.14
C LEU A 46 -12.95 16.91 16.20
N THR A 47 -11.80 17.40 16.68
CA THR A 47 -10.87 18.19 15.87
C THR A 47 -10.33 17.38 14.67
N THR A 48 -10.06 16.08 14.86
CA THR A 48 -9.61 15.18 13.80
C THR A 48 -10.69 15.01 12.74
N LEU A 49 -11.96 14.80 13.15
CA LEU A 49 -13.09 14.69 12.23
C LEU A 49 -13.26 15.97 11.41
N PHE A 50 -13.28 17.14 12.06
CA PHE A 50 -13.42 18.42 11.38
C PHE A 50 -12.28 18.72 10.40
N ARG A 51 -11.05 18.38 10.77
CA ARG A 51 -9.87 18.66 9.96
C ARG A 51 -9.81 17.82 8.69
N ALA A 52 -10.23 16.55 8.73
CA ALA A 52 -9.92 15.60 7.68
C ALA A 52 -11.12 14.84 7.11
N TYR A 53 -12.17 14.57 7.90
CA TYR A 53 -13.19 13.58 7.55
C TYR A 53 -14.54 14.16 7.14
N LEU A 54 -14.97 15.24 7.78
CA LEU A 54 -16.26 15.86 7.46
C LEU A 54 -16.19 16.58 6.12
N LEU A 55 -17.18 16.33 5.28
CA LEU A 55 -17.27 16.98 3.96
C LEU A 55 -17.52 18.48 4.10
N GLN A 56 -16.96 19.23 3.18
CA GLN A 56 -17.08 20.68 3.12
C GLN A 56 -17.86 21.09 1.86
N SER A 57 -18.70 22.10 1.99
CA SER A 57 -19.33 22.82 0.90
C SER A 57 -18.90 24.27 0.95
N ASN A 58 -18.44 24.83 -0.16
CA ASN A 58 -17.98 26.24 -0.25
C ASN A 58 -16.94 26.60 0.83
N ASN A 59 -15.96 25.74 1.09
CA ASN A 59 -14.91 25.87 2.12
C ASN A 59 -15.44 25.94 3.57
N LYS A 60 -16.66 25.50 3.82
CA LYS A 60 -17.23 25.38 5.15
C LYS A 60 -17.63 23.94 5.41
N THR A 61 -17.38 23.46 6.62
CA THR A 61 -17.82 22.13 7.06
C THR A 61 -19.34 22.02 6.92
N ALA A 62 -19.82 21.11 6.11
CA ALA A 62 -21.23 20.87 5.84
C ALA A 62 -21.80 19.75 6.71
N GLU A 63 -20.98 18.77 7.09
CA GLU A 63 -21.39 17.62 7.88
C GLU A 63 -21.12 17.78 9.37
N ARG A 64 -21.96 17.18 10.20
CA ARG A 64 -21.68 16.81 11.58
C ARG A 64 -21.12 15.39 11.65
N PRO A 65 -20.52 14.95 12.78
CA PRO A 65 -20.06 13.56 12.92
C PRO A 65 -21.16 12.53 12.63
N GLN A 66 -22.40 12.78 13.08
CA GLN A 66 -23.51 11.86 12.81
C GLN A 66 -23.92 11.85 11.33
N ASP A 67 -23.77 12.96 10.61
CA ASP A 67 -23.99 13.02 9.16
C ASP A 67 -22.98 12.13 8.40
N LEU A 68 -21.71 12.16 8.81
CA LEU A 68 -20.67 11.26 8.27
C LEU A 68 -21.07 9.78 8.46
N TRP A 69 -21.46 9.37 9.66
CA TRP A 69 -21.85 7.99 9.93
C TRP A 69 -23.08 7.58 9.13
N MET A 70 -24.06 8.45 8.99
CA MET A 70 -25.25 8.19 8.18
C MET A 70 -24.90 8.10 6.69
N ARG A 71 -24.04 8.98 6.17
CA ARG A 71 -23.59 8.94 4.78
C ARG A 71 -22.90 7.62 4.46
N VAL A 72 -22.02 7.16 5.34
CA VAL A 72 -21.36 5.86 5.19
C VAL A 72 -22.35 4.72 5.25
N ALA A 73 -23.24 4.70 6.27
CA ALA A 73 -24.25 3.66 6.44
C ALA A 73 -25.14 3.50 5.20
N LEU A 74 -25.62 4.62 4.65
CA LEU A 74 -26.41 4.61 3.42
C LEU A 74 -25.63 4.10 2.20
N CYS A 75 -24.34 4.40 2.13
CA CYS A 75 -23.51 3.98 1.02
C CYS A 75 -23.23 2.46 1.04
N VAL A 76 -22.87 1.91 2.20
CA VAL A 76 -22.47 0.49 2.32
C VAL A 76 -23.64 -0.49 2.47
N SER A 77 -24.84 0.01 2.73
CA SER A 77 -26.05 -0.83 2.87
C SER A 77 -26.70 -1.21 1.52
N GLY A 78 -25.99 -0.99 0.39
CA GLY A 78 -26.46 -1.35 -0.95
C GLY A 78 -27.20 -0.23 -1.67
N ASP A 79 -27.66 -0.52 -2.91
CA ASP A 79 -28.26 0.50 -3.78
C ASP A 79 -29.68 0.87 -3.37
N LYS A 80 -30.41 -0.10 -2.84
CA LYS A 80 -31.78 0.12 -2.32
C LYS A 80 -31.74 0.53 -0.86
N PHE A 81 -32.64 1.43 -0.47
CA PHE A 81 -32.81 1.79 0.94
C PHE A 81 -33.47 0.62 1.69
N ASP A 82 -32.79 0.17 2.75
CA ASP A 82 -33.30 -0.78 3.73
C ASP A 82 -33.15 -0.18 5.10
N PHE A 83 -34.27 0.20 5.73
CA PHE A 83 -34.29 0.87 7.02
C PHE A 83 -33.51 0.10 8.11
N TYR A 84 -33.69 -1.22 8.17
CA TYR A 84 -33.05 -2.03 9.23
C TYR A 84 -31.53 -2.13 9.03
N GLN A 85 -31.09 -2.33 7.81
CA GLN A 85 -29.64 -2.40 7.49
C GLN A 85 -28.97 -1.05 7.69
N VAL A 86 -29.55 0.03 7.21
CA VAL A 86 -29.03 1.40 7.40
C VAL A 86 -28.98 1.72 8.87
N LYS A 87 -30.06 1.49 9.64
CA LYS A 87 -30.11 1.74 11.06
C LYS A 87 -29.06 0.93 11.83
N LYS A 88 -28.95 -0.37 11.54
CA LYS A 88 -27.96 -1.25 12.19
C LYS A 88 -26.54 -0.77 11.94
N THR A 89 -26.22 -0.43 10.70
CA THR A 89 -24.89 0.05 10.31
C THR A 89 -24.59 1.41 10.97
N TYR A 90 -25.54 2.35 10.89
CA TYR A 90 -25.42 3.64 11.55
C TYR A 90 -25.21 3.52 13.07
N ASP A 91 -26.07 2.75 13.75
CA ASP A 91 -25.96 2.54 15.20
C ASP A 91 -24.61 1.96 15.59
N SER A 92 -24.12 0.97 14.82
CA SER A 92 -22.84 0.35 15.11
C SER A 92 -21.64 1.31 14.92
N LEU A 93 -21.69 2.16 13.90
CA LEU A 93 -20.66 3.18 13.63
C LEU A 93 -20.74 4.31 14.67
N SER A 94 -21.92 4.88 14.88
CA SER A 94 -22.12 6.07 15.72
C SER A 94 -21.93 5.80 17.22
N GLN A 95 -22.09 4.53 17.65
CA GLN A 95 -21.81 4.10 19.03
C GLN A 95 -20.36 3.58 19.21
N GLY A 96 -19.56 3.57 18.15
CA GLY A 96 -18.13 3.20 18.24
C GLY A 96 -17.86 1.71 18.35
N PHE A 97 -18.79 0.81 17.96
CA PHE A 97 -18.53 -0.62 17.95
C PHE A 97 -17.50 -1.02 16.90
N TYR A 98 -17.46 -0.31 15.77
CA TYR A 98 -16.41 -0.41 14.75
C TYR A 98 -16.36 0.87 13.90
N THR A 99 -15.33 1.00 13.08
CA THR A 99 -15.24 2.03 12.05
C THR A 99 -14.71 1.44 10.75
N HIS A 100 -15.01 2.10 9.65
CA HIS A 100 -14.41 1.78 8.36
C HIS A 100 -13.04 2.43 8.20
N ALA A 101 -12.25 1.91 7.27
CA ALA A 101 -11.02 2.53 6.86
C ALA A 101 -11.24 3.90 6.21
N THR A 102 -10.20 4.72 6.23
CA THR A 102 -10.23 6.11 5.76
C THR A 102 -10.87 6.32 4.37
N PRO A 103 -10.57 5.53 3.32
CA PRO A 103 -11.20 5.74 2.01
C PRO A 103 -12.71 5.57 2.03
N THR A 104 -13.24 4.63 2.78
CA THR A 104 -14.70 4.48 2.96
C THR A 104 -15.30 5.71 3.62
N LEU A 105 -14.67 6.23 4.67
CA LEU A 105 -15.13 7.44 5.35
C LEU A 105 -15.06 8.69 4.45
N PHE A 106 -14.02 8.80 3.62
CA PHE A 106 -13.83 9.95 2.73
C PHE A 106 -14.75 9.93 1.53
N ASN A 107 -14.90 8.77 0.89
CA ASN A 107 -15.40 8.67 -0.47
C ASN A 107 -16.83 8.11 -0.57
N SER A 108 -17.44 7.67 0.55
CA SER A 108 -18.82 7.18 0.53
C SER A 108 -19.78 8.24 -0.01
N GLY A 109 -20.56 7.89 -1.02
CA GLY A 109 -21.55 8.75 -1.65
C GLY A 109 -21.00 9.79 -2.61
N LEU A 110 -19.67 9.95 -2.73
CA LEU A 110 -19.07 10.88 -3.68
C LEU A 110 -19.13 10.38 -5.13
N LYS A 111 -19.00 11.28 -6.10
CA LYS A 111 -18.92 10.92 -7.54
C LYS A 111 -17.77 9.97 -7.83
N MET A 112 -16.61 10.19 -7.18
CA MET A 112 -15.49 9.26 -7.21
C MET A 112 -15.55 8.38 -5.96
N GLN A 113 -16.31 7.30 -6.00
CA GLN A 113 -16.49 6.40 -4.87
C GLN A 113 -15.48 5.25 -4.92
N GLN A 114 -14.26 5.50 -4.49
CA GLN A 114 -13.26 4.47 -4.23
C GLN A 114 -13.22 4.19 -2.72
N LEU A 115 -13.57 2.96 -2.29
CA LEU A 115 -13.74 2.59 -0.89
C LEU A 115 -12.64 1.67 -0.35
N SER A 116 -11.79 1.11 -1.21
CA SER A 116 -10.69 0.23 -0.81
C SER A 116 -9.55 1.03 -0.19
N SER A 117 -8.98 0.52 0.92
CA SER A 117 -7.90 1.21 1.63
C SER A 117 -6.51 0.87 1.13
N CYS A 118 -6.33 -0.36 0.65
CA CYS A 118 -5.01 -0.89 0.29
C CYS A 118 -5.04 -1.64 -1.04
N PHE A 119 -3.94 -1.52 -1.75
CA PHE A 119 -3.74 -2.11 -3.07
C PHE A 119 -2.41 -2.84 -3.11
N LEU A 120 -2.39 -3.96 -3.85
CA LEU A 120 -1.18 -4.66 -4.24
C LEU A 120 -0.95 -4.39 -5.73
N ILE A 121 0.26 -3.97 -6.07
CA ILE A 121 0.65 -3.71 -7.46
C ILE A 121 1.91 -4.51 -7.78
N GLY A 122 1.91 -5.19 -8.93
CA GLY A 122 3.13 -5.77 -9.51
C GLY A 122 3.96 -4.69 -10.20
N MET A 123 5.29 -4.72 -10.06
CA MET A 123 6.16 -3.98 -10.96
C MET A 123 6.02 -4.61 -12.36
N GLU A 124 5.64 -3.81 -13.36
CA GLU A 124 5.27 -4.32 -14.68
C GLU A 124 6.42 -5.10 -15.33
N ASP A 125 7.56 -4.44 -15.52
CA ASP A 125 8.80 -5.08 -15.97
C ASP A 125 10.03 -4.22 -15.67
N ASP A 126 11.23 -4.74 -15.98
CA ASP A 126 12.53 -4.05 -15.86
C ASP A 126 12.83 -3.19 -17.10
N SER A 127 11.87 -2.32 -17.47
CA SER A 127 12.01 -1.33 -18.52
C SER A 127 11.62 0.07 -18.03
N ILE A 128 12.05 1.10 -18.75
CA ILE A 128 11.62 2.47 -18.45
C ILE A 128 10.10 2.59 -18.55
N GLU A 129 9.50 2.00 -19.57
CA GLU A 129 8.04 2.03 -19.78
C GLU A 129 7.32 1.34 -18.63
N GLY A 130 7.69 0.11 -18.26
CA GLY A 130 7.04 -0.64 -17.18
C GLY A 130 7.20 0.02 -15.81
N ILE A 131 8.40 0.54 -15.51
CA ILE A 131 8.63 1.28 -14.25
C ILE A 131 7.74 2.53 -14.19
N PHE A 132 7.69 3.35 -15.25
CA PHE A 132 6.89 4.58 -15.26
C PHE A 132 5.39 4.32 -15.35
N ASN A 133 4.94 3.22 -15.98
CA ASN A 133 3.55 2.78 -15.91
C ASN A 133 3.17 2.45 -14.47
N THR A 134 4.01 1.70 -13.76
CA THR A 134 3.80 1.39 -12.33
C THR A 134 3.77 2.67 -11.48
N VAL A 135 4.65 3.65 -11.72
CA VAL A 135 4.61 4.97 -11.05
C VAL A 135 3.29 5.70 -11.30
N LYS A 136 2.79 5.71 -12.55
CA LYS A 136 1.51 6.32 -12.92
C LYS A 136 0.35 5.66 -12.16
N ASP A 137 0.32 4.34 -12.11
CA ASP A 137 -0.73 3.60 -11.41
C ASP A 137 -0.70 3.86 -9.89
N CYS A 138 0.49 3.89 -9.29
CA CYS A 138 0.67 4.32 -7.91
C CYS A 138 0.12 5.74 -7.66
N ALA A 139 0.38 6.68 -8.55
CA ALA A 139 -0.11 8.06 -8.44
C ALA A 139 -1.65 8.12 -8.51
N LEU A 140 -2.27 7.38 -9.44
CA LEU A 140 -3.72 7.33 -9.62
C LEU A 140 -4.43 6.73 -8.41
N ILE A 141 -3.89 5.67 -7.83
CA ILE A 141 -4.42 5.04 -6.61
C ILE A 141 -4.23 5.96 -5.41
N SER A 142 -3.05 6.56 -5.24
CA SER A 142 -2.77 7.51 -4.15
C SER A 142 -3.74 8.69 -4.15
N LYS A 143 -4.07 9.24 -5.31
CA LYS A 143 -5.06 10.32 -5.47
C LYS A 143 -6.40 10.00 -4.81
N THR A 144 -6.81 8.73 -4.79
CA THR A 144 -8.09 8.26 -4.22
C THR A 144 -7.97 7.73 -2.79
N ALA A 145 -6.89 8.08 -2.10
CA ALA A 145 -6.60 7.67 -0.71
C ALA A 145 -6.27 6.18 -0.52
N GLY A 146 -5.85 5.48 -1.59
CA GLY A 146 -5.35 4.10 -1.50
C GLY A 146 -3.91 4.04 -1.01
N GLY A 147 -3.61 3.16 -0.06
CA GLY A 147 -2.26 2.75 0.31
C GLY A 147 -1.77 1.63 -0.62
N ILE A 148 -0.47 1.58 -0.90
CA ILE A 148 0.06 0.69 -1.94
C ILE A 148 1.19 -0.17 -1.39
N GLY A 149 1.16 -1.48 -1.67
CA GLY A 149 2.29 -2.37 -1.60
C GLY A 149 2.73 -2.77 -3.00
N LEU A 150 4.03 -2.65 -3.30
CA LEU A 150 4.60 -3.06 -4.58
C LEU A 150 5.91 -3.80 -4.37
N HIS A 151 6.20 -4.77 -5.24
CA HIS A 151 7.51 -5.42 -5.27
C HIS A 151 8.44 -4.77 -6.29
N ALA A 152 9.75 -4.88 -6.03
CA ALA A 152 10.78 -4.33 -6.90
C ALA A 152 11.91 -5.34 -7.21
N HIS A 153 11.69 -6.63 -6.94
CA HIS A 153 12.72 -7.67 -7.10
C HIS A 153 13.17 -7.84 -8.54
N ASN A 154 12.26 -7.60 -9.49
CA ASN A 154 12.50 -7.77 -10.94
C ASN A 154 13.28 -6.61 -11.56
N ILE A 155 13.51 -5.50 -10.87
CA ILE A 155 14.36 -4.41 -11.35
C ILE A 155 15.83 -4.84 -11.21
N ARG A 156 16.61 -4.66 -12.26
CA ARG A 156 18.04 -5.03 -12.25
C ARG A 156 18.84 -4.22 -11.25
N GLY A 157 19.81 -4.86 -10.63
CA GLY A 157 20.73 -4.25 -9.69
C GLY A 157 21.71 -3.27 -10.33
N GLY A 158 22.37 -2.45 -9.48
CA GLY A 158 23.45 -1.55 -9.88
C GLY A 158 24.61 -2.33 -10.50
N GLY A 159 25.16 -1.79 -11.60
CA GLY A 159 26.25 -2.40 -12.34
C GLY A 159 25.85 -3.43 -13.39
N SER A 160 24.61 -3.91 -13.40
CA SER A 160 24.09 -4.84 -14.43
C SER A 160 24.16 -4.22 -15.82
N ARG A 161 24.51 -5.03 -16.82
CA ARG A 161 24.71 -4.56 -18.20
C ARG A 161 23.39 -4.20 -18.88
N ILE A 162 23.37 -3.02 -19.52
CA ILE A 162 22.27 -2.59 -20.39
C ILE A 162 22.66 -2.89 -21.84
N LYS A 163 22.04 -3.92 -22.43
CA LYS A 163 22.39 -4.40 -23.79
C LYS A 163 22.18 -3.31 -24.87
N SER A 164 21.09 -2.55 -24.77
CA SER A 164 20.72 -1.55 -25.80
C SER A 164 21.68 -0.36 -25.89
N THR A 165 22.28 0.05 -24.78
CA THR A 165 23.18 1.21 -24.71
C THR A 165 24.65 0.82 -24.48
N ASN A 166 24.93 -0.47 -24.28
CA ASN A 166 26.21 -1.01 -23.82
C ASN A 166 26.75 -0.35 -22.54
N GLY A 167 25.85 0.22 -21.75
CA GLY A 167 26.12 0.85 -20.45
C GLY A 167 25.89 -0.07 -19.26
N LYS A 168 25.96 0.52 -18.07
CA LYS A 168 25.65 -0.15 -16.80
C LYS A 168 24.45 0.52 -16.13
N SER A 169 23.62 -0.29 -15.48
CA SER A 169 22.49 0.17 -14.68
C SER A 169 22.96 0.93 -13.43
N ASN A 170 22.25 1.99 -13.07
CA ASN A 170 22.40 2.66 -11.77
C ASN A 170 21.67 1.93 -10.63
N GLY A 171 21.00 0.80 -10.95
CA GLY A 171 20.28 -0.03 -9.99
C GLY A 171 18.91 0.49 -9.58
N LEU A 172 18.41 -0.08 -8.51
CA LEU A 172 17.07 0.16 -7.98
C LEU A 172 16.89 1.55 -7.33
N ILE A 173 17.93 2.06 -6.66
CA ILE A 173 17.82 3.23 -5.80
C ILE A 173 17.29 4.49 -6.51
N PRO A 174 17.78 4.86 -7.71
CA PRO A 174 17.26 6.03 -8.43
C PRO A 174 15.77 5.92 -8.76
N PHE A 175 15.29 4.73 -9.11
CA PHE A 175 13.87 4.52 -9.38
C PHE A 175 13.02 4.62 -8.11
N LEU A 176 13.47 4.10 -6.98
CA LEU A 176 12.78 4.26 -5.71
C LEU A 176 12.65 5.73 -5.28
N LYS A 177 13.59 6.59 -5.65
CA LYS A 177 13.45 8.04 -5.46
C LYS A 177 12.30 8.63 -6.26
N ILE A 178 12.03 8.14 -7.47
CA ILE A 178 10.87 8.59 -8.27
C ILE A 178 9.57 8.21 -7.56
N PHE A 179 9.45 6.98 -7.05
CA PHE A 179 8.31 6.57 -6.22
C PHE A 179 8.19 7.42 -4.96
N ASN A 180 9.30 7.75 -4.29
CA ASN A 180 9.31 8.62 -3.12
C ASN A 180 8.75 10.01 -3.43
N GLU A 181 9.23 10.66 -4.49
CA GLU A 181 8.73 11.98 -4.89
C GLU A 181 7.27 11.92 -5.37
N THR A 182 6.86 10.82 -5.98
CA THR A 182 5.46 10.59 -6.34
C THR A 182 4.58 10.50 -5.10
N ALA A 183 4.99 9.75 -4.07
CA ALA A 183 4.26 9.65 -2.80
C ALA A 183 4.16 11.01 -2.08
N ARG A 184 5.21 11.83 -2.15
CA ARG A 184 5.21 13.19 -1.59
C ARG A 184 4.32 14.16 -2.34
N SER A 185 4.28 14.03 -3.68
CA SER A 185 3.63 15.00 -4.58
C SER A 185 2.15 14.70 -4.77
N VAL A 186 1.74 13.44 -4.72
CA VAL A 186 0.35 13.02 -4.91
C VAL A 186 -0.29 12.70 -3.57
N ASP A 187 -0.84 13.73 -2.95
CA ASP A 187 -1.52 13.62 -1.66
C ASP A 187 -2.81 12.78 -1.77
N GLN A 188 -3.06 11.98 -0.76
CA GLN A 188 -4.31 11.24 -0.62
C GLN A 188 -5.49 12.18 -0.35
N GLY A 189 -6.54 12.07 -1.18
CA GLY A 189 -7.77 12.84 -1.00
C GLY A 189 -7.59 14.36 -1.06
N GLY A 190 -6.64 14.86 -1.87
CA GLY A 190 -6.44 16.28 -2.09
C GLY A 190 -5.85 17.03 -0.88
N GLY A 191 -4.76 16.53 -0.33
CA GLY A 191 -4.04 17.19 0.77
C GLY A 191 -4.42 16.70 2.17
N LYS A 192 -5.35 15.77 2.30
CA LYS A 192 -5.75 15.22 3.60
C LYS A 192 -4.69 14.32 4.25
N ARG A 193 -3.96 13.55 3.44
CA ARG A 193 -2.85 12.67 3.85
C ARG A 193 -1.79 12.61 2.77
N LYS A 194 -0.54 12.29 3.14
CA LYS A 194 0.52 11.98 2.18
C LYS A 194 0.31 10.60 1.55
N GLY A 195 0.74 10.44 0.30
CA GLY A 195 0.80 9.14 -0.36
C GLY A 195 1.66 8.17 0.44
N SER A 196 1.28 6.89 0.47
CA SER A 196 1.97 5.88 1.27
C SER A 196 2.19 4.62 0.43
N PHE A 197 3.46 4.33 0.13
CA PHE A 197 3.87 3.17 -0.66
C PHE A 197 4.84 2.31 0.14
N ALA A 198 4.57 1.01 0.24
CA ALA A 198 5.49 0.02 0.78
C ALA A 198 6.17 -0.73 -0.37
N VAL A 199 7.50 -0.72 -0.39
CA VAL A 199 8.31 -1.41 -1.40
C VAL A 199 8.88 -2.69 -0.80
N TYR A 200 8.60 -3.81 -1.46
CA TYR A 200 9.06 -5.14 -1.08
C TYR A 200 10.28 -5.55 -1.90
N LEU A 201 11.32 -6.02 -1.23
CA LEU A 201 12.53 -6.54 -1.86
C LEU A 201 12.95 -7.88 -1.26
N GLU A 202 13.41 -8.79 -2.10
CA GLU A 202 14.01 -10.05 -1.63
C GLU A 202 15.47 -9.84 -1.23
N PRO A 203 15.97 -10.49 -0.16
CA PRO A 203 17.32 -10.27 0.37
C PRO A 203 18.45 -10.69 -0.56
N TRP A 204 18.19 -11.46 -1.61
CA TRP A 204 19.18 -11.81 -2.62
C TRP A 204 19.46 -10.69 -3.64
N HIS A 205 18.66 -9.66 -3.68
CA HIS A 205 18.82 -8.58 -4.66
C HIS A 205 20.17 -7.85 -4.50
N ALA A 206 20.84 -7.56 -5.63
CA ALA A 206 22.17 -6.94 -5.63
C ALA A 206 22.25 -5.62 -4.85
N ASP A 207 21.18 -4.84 -4.83
CA ASP A 207 21.11 -3.53 -4.15
C ASP A 207 20.56 -3.62 -2.72
N ILE A 208 20.46 -4.80 -2.12
CA ILE A 208 19.83 -4.98 -0.78
C ILE A 208 20.49 -4.11 0.30
N GLU A 209 21.80 -3.99 0.30
CA GLU A 209 22.50 -3.19 1.30
C GLU A 209 22.16 -1.69 1.17
N ALA A 210 22.09 -1.17 -0.06
CA ALA A 210 21.68 0.20 -0.32
C ALA A 210 20.18 0.44 -0.01
N PHE A 211 19.35 -0.57 -0.25
CA PHE A 211 17.92 -0.53 0.10
C PHE A 211 17.69 -0.38 1.61
N LEU A 212 18.47 -1.06 2.44
CA LEU A 212 18.39 -0.96 3.91
C LEU A 212 18.80 0.44 4.43
N GLU A 213 19.56 1.21 3.63
CA GLU A 213 20.02 2.57 4.00
C GLU A 213 19.02 3.68 3.63
N LEU A 214 18.00 3.39 2.80
CA LEU A 214 17.13 4.42 2.18
C LEU A 214 16.38 5.30 3.18
N ARG A 215 16.05 4.78 4.37
CA ARG A 215 15.30 5.50 5.39
C ARG A 215 16.17 6.11 6.50
N LYS A 216 17.45 5.84 6.53
CA LYS A 216 18.35 6.38 7.56
C LYS A 216 18.32 7.92 7.58
N ASN A 217 18.39 8.50 8.79
CA ASN A 217 18.40 9.95 8.99
C ASN A 217 19.75 10.61 8.67
N THR A 218 20.78 9.81 8.46
CA THR A 218 22.16 10.25 8.19
C THR A 218 22.56 9.92 6.75
N GLY A 219 23.67 10.50 6.27
CA GLY A 219 24.20 10.27 4.93
C GLY A 219 23.66 11.23 3.87
N ALA A 220 24.12 11.08 2.61
CA ALA A 220 23.77 11.97 1.52
C ALA A 220 22.33 11.75 1.04
N GLU A 221 21.58 12.85 0.86
CA GLU A 221 20.15 12.83 0.46
C GLU A 221 19.90 12.17 -0.90
N GLU A 222 20.90 12.13 -1.77
CA GLU A 222 20.81 11.46 -3.06
C GLU A 222 20.60 9.95 -2.94
N PHE A 223 21.00 9.35 -1.80
CA PHE A 223 20.82 7.93 -1.49
C PHE A 223 19.68 7.66 -0.49
N ARG A 224 18.77 8.60 -0.32
CA ARG A 224 17.65 8.50 0.64
C ARG A 224 16.29 8.60 -0.06
N ALA A 225 15.32 7.83 0.44
CA ALA A 225 13.93 7.86 0.01
C ALA A 225 13.03 7.58 1.24
N ARG A 226 12.95 8.58 2.14
CA ARG A 226 12.42 8.40 3.51
C ARG A 226 10.90 8.37 3.60
N ASP A 227 10.19 8.81 2.57
CA ASP A 227 8.73 8.85 2.57
C ASP A 227 8.10 7.50 2.14
N LEU A 228 8.93 6.56 1.63
CA LEU A 228 8.52 5.19 1.36
C LEU A 228 8.60 4.32 2.63
N PHE A 229 7.81 3.26 2.64
CA PHE A 229 7.93 2.16 3.58
C PHE A 229 8.68 1.01 2.91
N TYR A 230 9.42 0.25 3.68
CA TYR A 230 10.29 -0.82 3.18
C TYR A 230 9.92 -2.14 3.82
N ALA A 231 9.95 -3.19 3.01
CA ALA A 231 9.66 -4.56 3.45
C ALA A 231 10.61 -5.55 2.78
N LEU A 232 10.92 -6.62 3.47
CA LEU A 232 11.65 -7.76 2.94
C LEU A 232 10.69 -8.92 2.67
N TRP A 233 10.89 -9.56 1.52
CA TRP A 233 10.20 -10.76 1.09
C TRP A 233 11.17 -11.92 1.16
N ILE A 234 11.18 -12.65 2.30
CA ILE A 234 12.28 -13.50 2.75
C ILE A 234 12.02 -14.95 2.39
N PRO A 235 12.87 -15.58 1.55
CA PRO A 235 12.84 -17.02 1.35
C PRO A 235 13.41 -17.77 2.56
N ASP A 236 12.90 -18.98 2.85
CA ASP A 236 13.33 -19.80 3.98
C ASP A 236 14.83 -20.10 3.91
N LEU A 237 15.38 -20.31 2.72
CA LEU A 237 16.81 -20.52 2.49
C LEU A 237 17.70 -19.40 3.10
N PHE A 238 17.23 -18.13 3.07
CA PHE A 238 17.99 -17.05 3.71
C PHE A 238 18.08 -17.25 5.22
N MET A 239 16.99 -17.63 5.86
CA MET A 239 16.95 -17.87 7.31
C MET A 239 17.80 -19.08 7.70
N GLU A 240 17.76 -20.16 6.91
CA GLU A 240 18.62 -21.34 7.10
C GLU A 240 20.10 -20.93 7.06
N ARG A 241 20.49 -20.13 6.05
CA ARG A 241 21.88 -19.65 5.93
C ARG A 241 22.27 -18.65 7.03
N VAL A 242 21.32 -17.89 7.58
CA VAL A 242 21.57 -17.08 8.79
C VAL A 242 21.88 -17.94 10.00
N GLU A 243 21.13 -19.03 10.20
CA GLU A 243 21.34 -19.96 11.30
C GLU A 243 22.71 -20.66 11.19
N GLU A 244 23.08 -21.09 10.00
CA GLU A 244 24.35 -21.79 9.69
C GLU A 244 25.56 -20.85 9.56
N ASP A 245 25.37 -19.52 9.57
CA ASP A 245 26.39 -18.52 9.24
C ASP A 245 27.05 -18.76 7.86
N ALA A 246 26.24 -19.21 6.91
CA ALA A 246 26.69 -19.52 5.57
C ALA A 246 26.79 -18.26 4.68
N ASP A 247 27.39 -18.41 3.50
CA ASP A 247 27.49 -17.33 2.53
C ASP A 247 26.13 -17.12 1.85
N TRP A 248 25.85 -15.85 1.54
CA TRP A 248 24.67 -15.42 0.80
C TRP A 248 25.10 -14.63 -0.43
N THR A 249 24.70 -15.10 -1.61
CA THR A 249 25.09 -14.51 -2.89
C THR A 249 24.06 -13.48 -3.33
N LEU A 250 24.52 -12.27 -3.64
CA LEU A 250 23.69 -11.20 -4.15
C LEU A 250 23.56 -11.32 -5.67
N MET A 251 22.34 -11.26 -6.16
CA MET A 251 21.98 -11.53 -7.56
C MET A 251 21.09 -10.40 -8.12
N SER A 252 20.99 -10.36 -9.43
CA SER A 252 20.07 -9.49 -10.15
C SER A 252 19.16 -10.35 -11.02
N GLU A 253 17.84 -10.11 -10.98
CA GLU A 253 16.86 -10.89 -11.79
C GLU A 253 17.20 -10.89 -13.28
N HIS A 254 17.85 -9.81 -13.77
CA HIS A 254 18.28 -9.73 -15.17
C HIS A 254 19.34 -10.78 -15.57
N GLU A 255 20.24 -11.10 -14.64
CA GLU A 255 21.31 -12.09 -14.86
C GLU A 255 20.93 -13.47 -14.34
N CYS A 256 20.07 -13.53 -13.33
CA CYS A 256 19.57 -14.72 -12.65
C CYS A 256 18.03 -14.79 -12.71
N PRO A 257 17.44 -14.93 -13.92
CA PRO A 257 15.99 -14.82 -14.07
C PRO A 257 15.23 -15.96 -13.38
N GLY A 258 14.03 -15.62 -12.87
CA GLY A 258 13.09 -16.56 -12.27
C GLY A 258 13.19 -16.71 -10.76
N LEU A 259 14.14 -16.05 -10.09
CA LEU A 259 14.26 -16.11 -8.63
C LEU A 259 13.02 -15.54 -7.95
N SER A 260 12.45 -14.45 -8.48
CA SER A 260 11.24 -13.87 -7.96
C SER A 260 9.98 -14.70 -8.26
N ASP A 261 10.04 -15.59 -9.27
CA ASP A 261 8.92 -16.41 -9.73
C ASP A 261 8.88 -17.81 -9.12
N THR A 262 9.83 -18.13 -8.25
CA THR A 262 9.95 -19.44 -7.60
C THR A 262 9.95 -19.31 -6.07
N TYR A 263 9.56 -20.37 -5.37
CA TYR A 263 9.60 -20.47 -3.90
C TYR A 263 9.87 -21.92 -3.45
N GLY A 264 10.18 -22.11 -2.18
CA GLY A 264 10.45 -23.42 -1.60
C GLY A 264 11.62 -24.11 -2.31
N LYS A 265 11.46 -25.40 -2.60
CA LYS A 265 12.51 -26.21 -3.22
C LYS A 265 12.94 -25.69 -4.60
N GLU A 266 12.00 -25.20 -5.42
CA GLU A 266 12.32 -24.68 -6.75
C GLU A 266 13.21 -23.44 -6.67
N PHE A 267 12.96 -22.57 -5.69
CA PHE A 267 13.82 -21.41 -5.42
C PHE A 267 15.22 -21.86 -4.97
N VAL A 268 15.31 -22.82 -4.05
CA VAL A 268 16.59 -23.35 -3.56
C VAL A 268 17.42 -23.93 -4.70
N ASP A 269 16.81 -24.77 -5.53
CA ASP A 269 17.48 -25.41 -6.68
C ASP A 269 17.99 -24.34 -7.68
N LEU A 270 17.16 -23.35 -7.99
CA LEU A 270 17.49 -22.27 -8.94
C LEU A 270 18.58 -21.34 -8.38
N TYR A 271 18.45 -20.90 -7.14
CA TYR A 271 19.41 -20.03 -6.45
C TYR A 271 20.79 -20.71 -6.36
N THR A 272 20.84 -21.96 -5.92
CA THR A 272 22.08 -22.73 -5.81
C THR A 272 22.72 -22.98 -7.19
N LYS A 273 21.91 -23.19 -8.22
CA LYS A 273 22.39 -23.28 -9.60
C LYS A 273 23.15 -22.02 -10.01
N TYR A 274 22.53 -20.85 -9.87
CA TYR A 274 23.18 -19.57 -10.21
C TYR A 274 24.41 -19.28 -9.35
N GLU A 275 24.37 -19.60 -8.07
CA GLU A 275 25.50 -19.47 -7.17
C GLU A 275 26.73 -20.29 -7.61
N ASN A 276 26.52 -21.46 -8.20
CA ASN A 276 27.57 -22.31 -8.72
C ASN A 276 28.04 -21.91 -10.13
N GLU A 277 27.11 -21.50 -10.99
CA GLU A 277 27.40 -21.12 -12.37
C GLU A 277 28.06 -19.73 -12.50
N MET A 278 27.87 -18.85 -11.49
CA MET A 278 28.33 -17.46 -11.51
C MET A 278 29.20 -17.14 -10.27
N PRO A 279 30.42 -17.68 -10.21
CA PRO A 279 31.28 -17.54 -9.00
C PRO A 279 31.74 -16.10 -8.71
N ASP A 280 31.67 -15.21 -9.69
CA ASP A 280 32.09 -13.80 -9.58
C ASP A 280 31.02 -12.89 -8.92
N LEU A 281 29.82 -13.42 -8.62
CA LEU A 281 28.80 -12.67 -7.93
C LEU A 281 29.22 -12.34 -6.49
N LYS A 282 28.80 -11.16 -6.04
CA LYS A 282 29.09 -10.69 -4.68
C LYS A 282 28.49 -11.64 -3.64
N ARG A 283 29.34 -12.12 -2.72
CA ARG A 283 28.95 -12.95 -1.58
C ARG A 283 29.18 -12.21 -0.28
N ILE A 284 28.26 -12.35 0.63
CA ILE A 284 28.32 -11.80 2.00
C ILE A 284 27.88 -12.88 2.98
N LYS A 285 28.23 -12.76 4.24
CA LYS A 285 27.68 -13.66 5.28
C LYS A 285 26.20 -13.34 5.49
N ALA A 286 25.34 -14.36 5.45
CA ALA A 286 23.91 -14.20 5.68
C ALA A 286 23.62 -13.56 7.05
N ARG A 287 24.38 -13.96 8.09
CA ARG A 287 24.27 -13.38 9.43
C ARG A 287 24.70 -11.91 9.47
N ALA A 288 25.69 -11.52 8.68
CA ALA A 288 26.09 -10.11 8.57
C ALA A 288 24.99 -9.25 7.90
N LEU A 289 24.32 -9.78 6.86
CA LEU A 289 23.15 -9.11 6.27
C LEU A 289 21.99 -9.02 7.26
N MET A 290 21.71 -10.10 8.01
CA MET A 290 20.67 -10.09 9.04
C MET A 290 20.95 -9.05 10.13
N SER A 291 22.21 -8.89 10.54
CA SER A 291 22.60 -7.84 11.49
C SER A 291 22.31 -6.44 10.97
N LYS A 292 22.57 -6.17 9.66
CA LYS A 292 22.22 -4.90 9.03
C LYS A 292 20.71 -4.67 8.94
N ILE A 293 19.93 -5.73 8.71
CA ILE A 293 18.46 -5.66 8.73
C ILE A 293 17.96 -5.23 10.10
N ILE A 294 18.46 -5.88 11.16
CA ILE A 294 18.09 -5.56 12.56
C ILE A 294 18.53 -4.14 12.92
N GLU A 295 19.73 -3.71 12.51
CA GLU A 295 20.22 -2.35 12.72
C GLU A 295 19.27 -1.32 12.06
N ALA A 296 18.88 -1.54 10.80
CA ALA A 296 17.93 -0.68 10.11
C ALA A 296 16.57 -0.64 10.84
N GLN A 297 16.09 -1.77 11.36
CA GLN A 297 14.84 -1.82 12.14
C GLN A 297 14.94 -1.05 13.45
N ILE A 298 16.06 -1.15 14.17
CA ILE A 298 16.27 -0.39 15.41
C ILE A 298 16.30 1.12 15.13
N GLU A 299 16.96 1.54 14.05
CA GLU A 299 17.09 2.96 13.72
C GLU A 299 15.80 3.58 13.15
N THR A 300 15.05 2.82 12.36
CA THR A 300 13.97 3.38 11.51
C THR A 300 12.61 2.71 11.69
N GLY A 301 12.51 1.61 12.42
CA GLY A 301 11.32 0.77 12.52
C GLY A 301 11.05 -0.10 11.29
N GLN A 302 11.96 -0.12 10.31
CA GLN A 302 11.82 -0.82 9.03
C GLN A 302 13.14 -1.48 8.63
N PRO A 303 13.11 -2.51 7.75
CA PRO A 303 11.99 -3.03 6.95
C PRO A 303 11.03 -3.94 7.73
N TYR A 304 9.80 -4.14 7.21
CA TYR A 304 8.93 -5.26 7.60
C TYR A 304 9.57 -6.57 7.16
N MET A 305 9.28 -7.67 7.85
CA MET A 305 9.79 -8.99 7.49
C MET A 305 8.62 -9.94 7.21
N LEU A 306 8.48 -10.37 5.95
CA LEU A 306 7.47 -11.33 5.53
C LEU A 306 8.15 -12.53 4.87
N TYR A 307 7.56 -13.71 5.04
CA TYR A 307 8.18 -14.98 4.66
C TYR A 307 7.54 -15.54 3.38
N LYS A 308 8.30 -15.47 2.29
CA LYS A 308 7.90 -15.83 0.92
C LYS A 308 7.32 -17.25 0.82
N ASP A 309 8.06 -18.22 1.37
CA ASP A 309 7.71 -19.63 1.22
C ASP A 309 6.46 -20.00 2.02
N ALA A 310 6.35 -19.51 3.25
CA ALA A 310 5.18 -19.72 4.09
C ALA A 310 3.89 -19.14 3.48
N VAL A 311 3.99 -17.94 2.90
CA VAL A 311 2.87 -17.29 2.21
C VAL A 311 2.44 -18.09 0.99
N ASN A 312 3.38 -18.42 0.10
CA ASN A 312 3.07 -19.13 -1.14
C ASN A 312 2.58 -20.56 -0.90
N ASN A 313 3.14 -21.25 0.09
CA ASN A 313 2.68 -22.58 0.48
C ASN A 313 1.22 -22.61 0.99
N LYS A 314 0.77 -21.54 1.64
CA LYS A 314 -0.60 -21.40 2.16
C LYS A 314 -1.57 -20.75 1.18
N SER A 315 -1.09 -20.17 0.08
CA SER A 315 -1.92 -19.45 -0.88
C SER A 315 -2.96 -20.37 -1.53
N ASN A 316 -4.18 -19.87 -1.63
CA ASN A 316 -5.24 -20.49 -2.44
C ASN A 316 -5.07 -20.22 -3.94
N GLN A 317 -4.15 -19.34 -4.33
CA GLN A 317 -3.88 -18.89 -5.72
C GLN A 317 -2.61 -19.49 -6.32
N LYS A 318 -1.95 -20.42 -5.64
CA LYS A 318 -0.66 -21.03 -6.07
C LYS A 318 -0.71 -21.74 -7.41
N ASN A 319 -1.90 -22.12 -7.88
CA ASN A 319 -2.13 -22.68 -9.22
C ASN A 319 -2.14 -21.63 -10.34
N ILE A 320 -2.13 -20.35 -10.00
CA ILE A 320 -2.15 -19.23 -10.95
C ILE A 320 -0.78 -18.57 -11.03
N GLY A 321 -0.10 -18.41 -9.89
CA GLY A 321 1.21 -17.77 -9.85
C GLY A 321 1.80 -17.64 -8.45
N VAL A 322 2.93 -16.95 -8.35
CA VAL A 322 3.70 -16.74 -7.13
C VAL A 322 3.40 -15.34 -6.57
N ILE A 323 3.04 -15.29 -5.29
CA ILE A 323 2.85 -14.03 -4.56
C ILE A 323 4.23 -13.43 -4.28
N LYS A 324 4.42 -12.15 -4.64
CA LYS A 324 5.71 -11.44 -4.59
C LYS A 324 5.76 -10.33 -3.55
N SER A 325 4.63 -9.94 -2.98
CA SER A 325 4.53 -8.87 -1.98
C SER A 325 3.25 -8.95 -1.17
N SER A 326 3.12 -8.07 -0.20
CA SER A 326 1.88 -7.74 0.48
C SER A 326 1.48 -6.28 0.17
N ASN A 327 0.38 -5.82 0.74
CA ASN A 327 -0.09 -4.44 0.64
C ASN A 327 0.74 -3.49 1.55
N LEU A 328 0.26 -2.24 1.75
CA LEU A 328 0.96 -1.22 2.54
C LEU A 328 1.22 -1.66 4.00
N CYS A 329 0.22 -2.25 4.65
CA CYS A 329 0.28 -2.58 6.08
C CYS A 329 0.58 -4.06 6.37
N ALA A 330 0.90 -4.86 5.34
CA ALA A 330 1.29 -6.27 5.43
C ALA A 330 0.18 -7.23 5.93
N GLU A 331 -1.10 -6.83 5.86
CA GLU A 331 -2.24 -7.63 6.31
C GLU A 331 -2.87 -8.49 5.21
N ILE A 332 -2.58 -8.23 3.93
CA ILE A 332 -3.14 -8.96 2.78
C ILE A 332 -2.01 -9.51 1.92
N VAL A 333 -2.08 -10.79 1.61
CA VAL A 333 -1.15 -11.48 0.71
C VAL A 333 -1.96 -12.22 -0.36
N GLU A 334 -1.94 -11.68 -1.57
CA GLU A 334 -2.64 -12.19 -2.73
C GLU A 334 -1.78 -12.09 -3.97
N LEU A 335 -2.10 -12.89 -4.98
CA LEU A 335 -1.43 -12.78 -6.26
C LEU A 335 -1.82 -11.45 -6.91
N SER A 336 -0.84 -10.61 -7.17
CA SER A 336 -1.00 -9.39 -7.96
C SER A 336 -0.42 -9.62 -9.36
N LEU A 337 -1.30 -9.70 -10.32
CA LEU A 337 -1.00 -9.46 -11.72
C LEU A 337 -1.38 -8.02 -11.95
N ILE A 338 -0.57 -7.22 -12.56
CA ILE A 338 -0.58 -5.77 -12.87
C ILE A 338 -1.90 -4.97 -12.57
N HIS A 339 -3.07 -5.62 -12.50
CA HIS A 339 -4.38 -5.00 -12.29
C HIS A 339 -5.31 -5.89 -11.43
N ILE A 340 -5.10 -5.95 -10.14
CA ILE A 340 -6.16 -6.38 -9.22
C ILE A 340 -6.49 -5.23 -8.28
#